data_df9859db1c046654b0766435fc013613
#
_entry.id   df9859db1c046654b0766435fc013613
#
_cell.length_a   1.000
_cell.length_b   1.000
_cell.length_c   1.000
_cell.angle_alpha   90.00
_cell.angle_beta   90.00
_cell.angle_gamma   90.00
#
_symmetry.space_group_name_H-M   'P 1'
#
loop_
_entity.id
_entity.type
_entity.pdbx_description
1 polymer ?
#
loop_
_entity_poly.entity_id
_entity_poly.type
_entity_poly.pdbx_seq_one_letter_code
_entity_poly.pdbx_strand_id
1 'polypeptide(L)'
;MAPAQSDLQPQSAPKATAAAQAAIGDGLVAEAQAFADELAAWRHDLHQMPELGNSLPQTSAYIQARLTEMEIPFATLVDGSCVVGLVGAGAATAQGNGVCTDEQAGTVIMLRGDMDALPVAEESGEPFASTNGCMHACGHDMHATALLGAARLLKARESELVDANATVKL
;
A
#
# COMPACT_ATOMS: atom_id res chain seq x y z
N MET A 1 -27.21 5.67 -42.02
CA MET A 1 -26.76 4.33 -41.60
C MET A 1 -25.78 4.56 -40.44
N ALA A 2 -26.22 4.29 -39.19
CA ALA A 2 -25.36 4.35 -38.03
C ALA A 2 -24.54 3.05 -37.93
N PRO A 3 -23.26 3.10 -37.50
CA PRO A 3 -22.48 1.87 -37.33
C PRO A 3 -22.99 1.11 -36.08
N ALA A 4 -23.08 -0.20 -36.22
CA ALA A 4 -23.47 -1.12 -35.16
C ALA A 4 -22.50 -1.03 -33.96
N GLN A 5 -23.02 -0.77 -32.76
CA GLN A 5 -22.31 -0.97 -31.52
C GLN A 5 -22.04 -2.47 -31.35
N SER A 6 -20.79 -2.86 -31.37
CA SER A 6 -20.36 -4.20 -30.99
C SER A 6 -20.47 -4.34 -29.47
N ASP A 7 -21.42 -5.19 -29.01
CA ASP A 7 -21.53 -5.62 -27.62
C ASP A 7 -20.30 -6.42 -27.21
N LEU A 8 -19.24 -5.75 -26.77
CA LEU A 8 -18.15 -6.35 -26.03
C LEU A 8 -18.62 -6.56 -24.57
N GLN A 9 -19.25 -7.71 -24.33
CA GLN A 9 -19.47 -8.16 -22.95
C GLN A 9 -18.10 -8.49 -22.32
N PRO A 10 -17.80 -7.95 -21.12
CA PRO A 10 -16.58 -8.33 -20.44
C PRO A 10 -16.65 -9.82 -20.11
N GLN A 11 -15.70 -10.58 -20.65
CA GLN A 11 -15.53 -11.99 -20.29
C GLN A 11 -15.08 -12.04 -18.83
N SER A 12 -15.93 -12.58 -17.96
CA SER A 12 -15.56 -12.80 -16.55
C SER A 12 -14.42 -13.82 -16.49
N ALA A 13 -13.30 -13.42 -15.90
CA ALA A 13 -12.20 -14.33 -15.58
C ALA A 13 -12.72 -15.55 -14.79
N PRO A 14 -12.18 -16.75 -15.01
CA PRO A 14 -12.61 -17.93 -14.30
C PRO A 14 -12.39 -17.73 -12.79
N LYS A 15 -13.45 -17.86 -11.99
CA LYS A 15 -13.36 -17.78 -10.53
C LYS A 15 -12.52 -18.95 -10.02
N ALA A 16 -11.43 -18.65 -9.33
CA ALA A 16 -10.64 -19.65 -8.63
C ALA A 16 -11.53 -20.45 -7.67
N THR A 17 -11.28 -21.76 -7.52
CA THR A 17 -12.00 -22.58 -6.57
C THR A 17 -11.69 -22.17 -5.13
N ALA A 18 -12.62 -22.43 -4.19
CA ALA A 18 -12.40 -22.11 -2.77
C ALA A 18 -11.12 -22.74 -2.21
N ALA A 19 -10.78 -23.97 -2.65
CA ALA A 19 -9.55 -24.64 -2.26
C ALA A 19 -8.29 -23.93 -2.81
N ALA A 20 -8.32 -23.45 -4.06
CA ALA A 20 -7.21 -22.68 -4.63
C ALA A 20 -7.04 -21.32 -3.93
N GLN A 21 -8.14 -20.66 -3.60
CA GLN A 21 -8.11 -19.39 -2.84
C GLN A 21 -7.56 -19.59 -1.43
N ALA A 22 -7.92 -20.67 -0.74
CA ALA A 22 -7.38 -21.01 0.57
C ALA A 22 -5.87 -21.28 0.50
N ALA A 23 -5.41 -22.07 -0.47
CA ALA A 23 -3.98 -22.37 -0.64
C ALA A 23 -3.14 -21.12 -0.94
N ILE A 24 -3.66 -20.17 -1.73
CA ILE A 24 -3.00 -18.88 -1.96
C ILE A 24 -2.94 -18.08 -0.64
N GLY A 25 -4.04 -18.05 0.11
CA GLY A 25 -4.10 -17.36 1.40
C GLY A 25 -3.08 -17.89 2.40
N ASP A 26 -2.98 -19.21 2.54
CA ASP A 26 -2.01 -19.86 3.43
C ASP A 26 -0.56 -19.54 3.02
N GLY A 27 -0.26 -19.52 1.72
CA GLY A 27 1.05 -19.13 1.20
C GLY A 27 1.40 -17.68 1.53
N LEU A 28 0.47 -16.75 1.34
CA LEU A 28 0.67 -15.34 1.66
C LEU A 28 0.90 -15.10 3.16
N VAL A 29 0.17 -15.82 4.01
CA VAL A 29 0.36 -15.74 5.47
C VAL A 29 1.76 -16.22 5.86
N ALA A 30 2.22 -17.35 5.32
CA ALA A 30 3.55 -17.87 5.61
C ALA A 30 4.66 -16.91 5.13
N GLU A 31 4.50 -16.30 3.96
CA GLU A 31 5.43 -15.28 3.46
C GLU A 31 5.43 -14.04 4.36
N ALA A 32 4.27 -13.53 4.76
CA ALA A 32 4.18 -12.39 5.67
C ALA A 32 4.85 -12.68 7.02
N GLN A 33 4.68 -13.88 7.55
CA GLN A 33 5.34 -14.34 8.78
C GLN A 33 6.86 -14.37 8.66
N ALA A 34 7.41 -14.64 7.48
CA ALA A 34 8.85 -14.68 7.26
C ALA A 34 9.55 -13.32 7.44
N PHE A 35 8.81 -12.21 7.36
CA PHE A 35 9.33 -10.86 7.63
C PHE A 35 8.58 -10.11 8.73
N ALA A 36 7.92 -10.85 9.64
CA ALA A 36 7.14 -10.27 10.73
C ALA A 36 7.98 -9.37 11.66
N ASP A 37 9.22 -9.75 11.95
CA ASP A 37 10.11 -8.95 12.79
C ASP A 37 10.48 -7.62 12.12
N GLU A 38 10.65 -7.61 10.80
CA GLU A 38 10.89 -6.39 10.04
C GLU A 38 9.65 -5.48 10.04
N LEU A 39 8.45 -6.04 9.88
CA LEU A 39 7.21 -5.28 10.02
C LEU A 39 7.06 -4.70 11.43
N ALA A 40 7.39 -5.46 12.47
CA ALA A 40 7.37 -4.97 13.83
C ALA A 40 8.34 -3.79 14.02
N ALA A 41 9.54 -3.85 13.44
CA ALA A 41 10.50 -2.76 13.47
C ALA A 41 9.94 -1.52 12.74
N TRP A 42 9.38 -1.66 11.55
CA TRP A 42 8.75 -0.54 10.82
C TRP A 42 7.61 0.11 11.61
N ARG A 43 6.80 -0.72 12.26
CA ARG A 43 5.73 -0.23 13.13
C ARG A 43 6.28 0.55 14.32
N HIS A 44 7.35 0.08 14.97
CA HIS A 44 7.98 0.78 16.09
C HIS A 44 8.61 2.11 15.65
N ASP A 45 9.25 2.15 14.49
CA ASP A 45 9.80 3.38 13.92
C ASP A 45 8.70 4.42 13.70
N LEU A 46 7.59 4.03 13.04
CA LEU A 46 6.44 4.91 12.80
C LEU A 46 5.80 5.37 14.12
N HIS A 47 5.70 4.48 15.10
CA HIS A 47 5.10 4.77 16.39
C HIS A 47 5.86 5.87 17.18
N GLN A 48 7.17 5.95 16.98
CA GLN A 48 8.03 6.96 17.64
C GLN A 48 7.98 8.33 16.98
N MET A 49 7.40 8.45 15.76
CA MET A 49 7.32 9.72 15.02
C MET A 49 5.89 10.13 14.68
N PRO A 50 4.95 10.14 15.65
CA PRO A 50 3.55 10.49 15.38
C PRO A 50 3.44 11.96 14.98
N GLU A 51 2.76 12.21 13.87
CA GLU A 51 2.50 13.52 13.29
C GLU A 51 1.01 13.75 13.11
N LEU A 52 0.54 15.00 13.05
CA LEU A 52 -0.87 15.34 13.12
C LEU A 52 -1.44 15.80 11.77
N GLY A 53 -2.63 15.33 11.47
CA GLY A 53 -3.44 15.80 10.35
C GLY A 53 -2.72 15.65 9.01
N ASN A 54 -2.60 16.75 8.25
CA ASN A 54 -1.97 16.74 6.93
C ASN A 54 -0.52 17.27 6.92
N SER A 55 0.13 17.35 8.07
CA SER A 55 1.55 17.74 8.15
C SER A 55 2.36 16.55 8.65
N LEU A 56 2.79 15.69 7.70
CA LEU A 56 3.38 14.37 7.97
C LEU A 56 4.77 14.21 7.32
N PRO A 57 5.70 15.18 7.46
CA PRO A 57 6.97 15.12 6.72
C PRO A 57 7.84 13.91 7.06
N GLN A 58 7.91 13.51 8.33
CA GLN A 58 8.73 12.37 8.76
C GLN A 58 8.09 11.05 8.35
N THR A 59 6.80 10.88 8.63
CA THR A 59 6.02 9.70 8.26
C THR A 59 6.02 9.48 6.75
N SER A 60 5.76 10.55 5.98
CA SER A 60 5.79 10.50 4.51
C SER A 60 7.19 10.11 3.98
N ALA A 61 8.25 10.72 4.51
CA ALA A 61 9.62 10.38 4.11
C ALA A 61 9.96 8.92 4.42
N TYR A 62 9.51 8.41 5.57
CA TYR A 62 9.71 7.02 5.95
C TYR A 62 9.02 6.05 4.97
N ILE A 63 7.74 6.30 4.65
CA ILE A 63 6.99 5.49 3.69
C ILE A 63 7.66 5.52 2.30
N GLN A 64 8.07 6.70 1.82
CA GLN A 64 8.76 6.85 0.54
C GLN A 64 10.07 6.05 0.50
N ALA A 65 10.84 6.04 1.61
CA ALA A 65 12.07 5.24 1.72
C ALA A 65 11.77 3.74 1.59
N ARG A 66 10.75 3.24 2.28
CA ARG A 66 10.34 1.81 2.18
C ARG A 66 9.89 1.44 0.77
N LEU A 67 9.09 2.29 0.11
CA LEU A 67 8.68 2.05 -1.28
C LEU A 67 9.88 2.08 -2.25
N THR A 68 10.84 2.98 -2.02
CA THR A 68 12.08 3.03 -2.81
C THR A 68 12.90 1.76 -2.67
N GLU A 69 13.08 1.24 -1.45
CA GLU A 69 13.81 -0.01 -1.19
C GLU A 69 13.14 -1.22 -1.85
N MET A 70 11.82 -1.20 -1.95
CA MET A 70 11.04 -2.22 -2.65
C MET A 70 10.95 -2.00 -4.17
N GLU A 71 11.60 -0.96 -4.71
CA GLU A 71 11.52 -0.58 -6.13
C GLU A 71 10.08 -0.37 -6.61
N ILE A 72 9.22 0.18 -5.74
CA ILE A 72 7.84 0.54 -6.05
C ILE A 72 7.79 2.01 -6.44
N PRO A 73 7.41 2.36 -7.68
CA PRO A 73 7.21 3.75 -8.06
C PRO A 73 6.07 4.37 -7.26
N PHE A 74 6.24 5.64 -6.87
CA PHE A 74 5.25 6.36 -6.08
C PHE A 74 5.17 7.84 -6.48
N ALA A 75 4.07 8.47 -6.08
CA ALA A 75 3.88 9.91 -6.10
C ALA A 75 3.46 10.42 -4.72
N THR A 76 3.77 11.68 -4.45
CA THR A 76 3.28 12.39 -3.28
C THR A 76 2.22 13.41 -3.70
N LEU A 77 1.13 13.46 -2.94
CA LEU A 77 0.00 14.37 -3.14
C LEU A 77 -0.26 15.14 -1.84
N VAL A 78 -1.10 16.16 -1.91
CA VAL A 78 -1.54 16.94 -0.73
C VAL A 78 -0.33 17.44 0.09
N ASP A 79 0.58 18.17 -0.58
CA ASP A 79 1.81 18.71 0.02
C ASP A 79 2.68 17.68 0.75
N GLY A 80 2.66 16.41 0.25
CA GLY A 80 3.46 15.32 0.79
C GLY A 80 2.77 14.48 1.87
N SER A 81 1.56 14.83 2.30
CA SER A 81 0.83 14.06 3.32
C SER A 81 0.08 12.83 2.78
N CYS A 82 0.14 12.61 1.47
CA CYS A 82 -0.40 11.41 0.84
C CYS A 82 0.68 10.82 -0.07
N VAL A 83 0.98 9.55 0.11
CA VAL A 83 1.93 8.79 -0.72
C VAL A 83 1.14 7.72 -1.46
N VAL A 84 1.28 7.65 -2.78
CA VAL A 84 0.58 6.67 -3.61
C VAL A 84 1.62 5.82 -4.33
N GLY A 85 1.79 4.57 -3.91
CA GLY A 85 2.60 3.58 -4.59
C GLY A 85 1.82 2.83 -5.66
N LEU A 86 2.50 2.34 -6.71
CA LEU A 86 1.89 1.58 -7.80
C LEU A 86 2.60 0.24 -7.99
N VAL A 87 1.83 -0.84 -8.08
CA VAL A 87 2.34 -2.18 -8.39
C VAL A 87 1.51 -2.79 -9.52
N GLY A 88 2.15 -3.47 -10.46
CA GLY A 88 1.51 -4.15 -11.59
C GLY A 88 1.53 -3.35 -12.89
N ALA A 89 0.56 -3.56 -13.77
CA ALA A 89 0.55 -3.05 -15.14
C ALA A 89 0.70 -1.52 -15.24
N GLY A 90 0.07 -0.77 -14.34
CA GLY A 90 0.15 0.69 -14.30
C GLY A 90 1.47 1.23 -13.76
N ALA A 91 2.25 0.44 -13.05
CA ALA A 91 3.55 0.86 -12.53
C ALA A 91 4.56 1.13 -13.65
N ALA A 92 4.55 0.31 -14.70
CA ALA A 92 5.45 0.45 -15.86
C ALA A 92 5.12 1.67 -16.72
N THR A 93 3.88 2.17 -16.66
CA THR A 93 3.39 3.31 -17.46
C THR A 93 3.30 4.61 -16.66
N ALA A 94 3.60 4.56 -15.38
CA ALA A 94 3.59 5.73 -14.49
C ALA A 94 4.66 6.73 -14.91
N GLN A 95 4.27 7.78 -15.64
CA GLN A 95 5.19 8.85 -16.06
C GLN A 95 5.18 10.00 -15.04
N GLY A 96 6.35 10.30 -14.52
CA GLY A 96 6.71 11.61 -13.93
C GLY A 96 6.10 11.98 -12.58
N ASN A 97 4.88 11.62 -12.27
CA ASN A 97 4.20 11.95 -11.01
C ASN A 97 3.47 10.74 -10.37
N GLY A 98 3.79 9.52 -10.80
CA GLY A 98 3.29 8.28 -10.19
C GLY A 98 1.77 8.05 -10.28
N VAL A 99 1.06 8.86 -11.05
CA VAL A 99 -0.38 8.68 -11.26
C VAL A 99 -0.61 7.98 -12.58
N CYS A 100 -1.06 6.73 -12.53
CA CYS A 100 -1.55 6.01 -13.69
C CYS A 100 -2.91 6.59 -14.12
N THR A 101 -3.05 6.94 -15.39
CA THR A 101 -4.35 7.33 -15.94
C THR A 101 -5.20 6.08 -16.18
N ASP A 102 -6.52 6.18 -15.95
CA ASP A 102 -7.45 5.05 -15.99
C ASP A 102 -7.50 4.30 -17.34
N GLU A 103 -7.12 4.95 -18.44
CA GLU A 103 -7.17 4.37 -19.78
C GLU A 103 -6.14 3.24 -20.03
N GLN A 104 -5.10 3.12 -19.20
CA GLN A 104 -4.01 2.15 -19.37
C GLN A 104 -3.93 1.14 -18.23
N ALA A 105 -4.76 1.28 -17.22
CA ALA A 105 -4.58 0.59 -15.94
C ALA A 105 -5.25 -0.79 -15.86
N GLY A 106 -6.10 -1.18 -16.83
CA GLY A 106 -6.90 -2.41 -16.74
C GLY A 106 -7.78 -2.44 -15.50
N THR A 107 -7.71 -3.50 -14.69
CA THR A 107 -8.37 -3.54 -13.38
C THR A 107 -7.54 -2.80 -12.35
N VAL A 108 -8.12 -1.77 -11.72
CA VAL A 108 -7.46 -1.01 -10.65
C VAL A 108 -8.06 -1.38 -9.31
N ILE A 109 -7.21 -1.77 -8.36
CA ILE A 109 -7.56 -2.01 -6.97
C ILE A 109 -6.83 -0.99 -6.12
N MET A 110 -7.52 -0.36 -5.16
CA MET A 110 -6.90 0.55 -4.20
C MET A 110 -6.94 -0.05 -2.79
N LEU A 111 -5.78 -0.07 -2.14
CA LEU A 111 -5.62 -0.34 -0.72
C LEU A 111 -5.22 0.96 -0.03
N ARG A 112 -5.74 1.22 1.18
CA ARG A 112 -5.48 2.45 1.91
C ARG A 112 -5.06 2.18 3.34
N GLY A 113 -4.05 2.91 3.82
CA GLY A 113 -3.67 3.01 5.23
C GLY A 113 -3.60 4.49 5.65
N ASP A 114 -4.15 4.82 6.80
CA ASP A 114 -4.01 6.15 7.39
C ASP A 114 -2.62 6.30 8.01
N MET A 115 -2.08 7.53 8.07
CA MET A 115 -0.71 7.79 8.50
C MET A 115 -0.60 8.81 9.64
N ASP A 116 -1.66 9.57 9.93
CA ASP A 116 -1.66 10.58 10.99
C ASP A 116 -1.85 9.99 12.38
N ALA A 117 -1.54 10.78 13.39
CA ALA A 117 -1.67 10.42 14.80
C ALA A 117 -2.63 11.37 15.54
N LEU A 118 -2.74 11.19 16.85
CA LEU A 118 -3.61 12.00 17.71
C LEU A 118 -2.80 12.89 18.67
N PRO A 119 -3.31 14.08 19.04
CA PRO A 119 -2.68 14.98 20.03
C PRO A 119 -2.91 14.47 21.46
N VAL A 120 -2.42 13.28 21.75
CA VAL A 120 -2.54 12.60 23.06
C VAL A 120 -1.13 12.23 23.50
N ALA A 121 -0.77 12.59 24.73
CA ALA A 121 0.49 12.16 25.33
C ALA A 121 0.47 10.64 25.54
N GLU A 122 1.54 9.99 25.16
CA GLU A 122 1.65 8.56 25.33
C GLU A 122 2.11 8.20 26.76
N GLU A 123 1.40 7.28 27.39
CA GLU A 123 1.67 6.76 28.75
C GLU A 123 1.79 5.22 28.76
N SER A 124 2.08 4.61 27.60
CA SER A 124 2.17 3.15 27.48
C SER A 124 3.32 2.53 28.25
N GLY A 125 4.42 3.26 28.43
CA GLY A 125 5.66 2.75 29.03
C GLY A 125 6.46 1.82 28.11
N GLU A 126 6.07 1.70 26.85
CA GLU A 126 6.79 0.91 25.86
C GLU A 126 8.15 1.54 25.51
N PRO A 127 9.18 0.72 25.20
CA PRO A 127 10.50 1.23 24.86
C PRO A 127 10.52 2.06 23.56
N PHE A 128 9.50 1.91 22.71
CA PHE A 128 9.29 2.68 21.49
C PHE A 128 8.17 3.72 21.60
N ALA A 129 7.79 4.10 22.83
CA ALA A 129 6.79 5.14 23.05
C ALA A 129 7.23 6.48 22.47
N SER A 130 6.27 7.24 21.96
CA SER A 130 6.52 8.58 21.44
C SER A 130 6.81 9.57 22.58
N THR A 131 7.60 10.59 22.29
CA THR A 131 7.99 11.62 23.29
C THR A 131 7.63 13.04 22.86
N ASN A 132 6.92 13.20 21.74
CA ASN A 132 6.60 14.51 21.16
C ASN A 132 5.22 15.06 21.55
N GLY A 133 4.50 14.41 22.47
CA GLY A 133 3.16 14.80 22.91
C GLY A 133 2.03 14.34 21.99
N CYS A 134 2.33 13.53 20.99
CA CYS A 134 1.36 12.88 20.13
C CYS A 134 1.50 11.35 20.25
N MET A 135 0.49 10.60 19.83
CA MET A 135 0.49 9.15 19.89
C MET A 135 -0.31 8.55 18.74
N HIS A 136 0.14 7.44 18.18
CA HIS A 136 -0.65 6.60 17.27
C HIS A 136 -1.73 5.80 18.03
N ALA A 137 -2.57 6.49 18.81
CA ALA A 137 -3.58 5.86 19.66
C ALA A 137 -4.72 5.18 18.87
N CYS A 138 -4.90 5.51 17.57
CA CYS A 138 -5.83 4.83 16.67
C CYS A 138 -5.18 3.66 15.92
N GLY A 139 -3.86 3.44 16.04
CA GLY A 139 -3.17 2.36 15.37
C GLY A 139 -2.88 2.63 13.89
N HIS A 140 -2.78 3.90 13.45
CA HIS A 140 -2.46 4.22 12.06
C HIS A 140 -1.03 3.81 11.68
N ASP A 141 -0.11 3.73 12.62
CA ASP A 141 1.20 3.08 12.47
C ASP A 141 1.09 1.61 12.05
N MET A 142 0.10 0.88 12.59
CA MET A 142 -0.21 -0.49 12.18
C MET A 142 -0.84 -0.53 10.78
N HIS A 143 -1.73 0.41 10.44
CA HIS A 143 -2.32 0.51 9.11
C HIS A 143 -1.25 0.74 8.05
N ALA A 144 -0.37 1.72 8.27
CA ALA A 144 0.74 2.03 7.36
C ALA A 144 1.70 0.83 7.21
N THR A 145 2.07 0.20 8.33
CA THR A 145 2.93 -1.00 8.31
C THR A 145 2.29 -2.17 7.58
N ALA A 146 1.01 -2.45 7.85
CA ALA A 146 0.29 -3.53 7.17
C ALA A 146 0.21 -3.28 5.65
N LEU A 147 0.01 -2.02 5.24
CA LEU A 147 -0.01 -1.65 3.82
C LEU A 147 1.36 -1.80 3.17
N LEU A 148 2.45 -1.44 3.86
CA LEU A 148 3.83 -1.69 3.39
C LEU A 148 4.12 -3.20 3.26
N GLY A 149 3.65 -4.01 4.21
CA GLY A 149 3.73 -5.47 4.11
C GLY A 149 2.98 -6.03 2.91
N ALA A 150 1.77 -5.53 2.66
CA ALA A 150 0.99 -5.87 1.46
C ALA A 150 1.71 -5.43 0.17
N ALA A 151 2.31 -4.24 0.17
CA ALA A 151 3.10 -3.74 -0.94
C ALA A 151 4.26 -4.70 -1.31
N ARG A 152 4.97 -5.20 -0.31
CA ARG A 152 6.06 -6.18 -0.50
C ARG A 152 5.56 -7.49 -1.12
N LEU A 153 4.44 -8.03 -0.62
CA LEU A 153 3.85 -9.27 -1.16
C LEU A 153 3.34 -9.08 -2.59
N LEU A 154 2.75 -7.93 -2.89
CA LEU A 154 2.28 -7.57 -4.23
C LEU A 154 3.45 -7.37 -5.19
N LYS A 155 4.51 -6.70 -4.75
CA LYS A 155 5.72 -6.49 -5.58
C LYS A 155 6.38 -7.82 -5.95
N ALA A 156 6.44 -8.78 -5.04
CA ALA A 156 6.93 -10.12 -5.33
C ALA A 156 6.10 -10.86 -6.40
N ARG A 157 4.87 -10.41 -6.66
CA ARG A 157 3.94 -10.97 -7.65
C ARG A 157 3.62 -9.99 -8.78
N GLU A 158 4.46 -8.99 -8.99
CA GLU A 158 4.20 -7.93 -9.97
C GLU A 158 3.98 -8.47 -11.37
N SER A 159 4.72 -9.52 -11.78
CA SER A 159 4.53 -10.16 -13.09
C SER A 159 3.12 -10.76 -13.26
N GLU A 160 2.57 -11.37 -12.22
CA GLU A 160 1.20 -11.92 -12.24
C GLU A 160 0.15 -10.80 -12.40
N LEU A 161 0.39 -9.66 -11.75
CA LEU A 161 -0.48 -8.47 -11.90
C LEU A 161 -0.39 -7.88 -13.31
N VAL A 162 0.81 -7.84 -13.89
CA VAL A 162 1.02 -7.37 -15.28
C VAL A 162 0.30 -8.30 -16.25
N ASP A 163 0.46 -9.61 -16.13
CA ASP A 163 -0.19 -10.61 -16.98
C ASP A 163 -1.72 -10.55 -16.88
N ALA A 164 -2.24 -10.24 -15.69
CA ALA A 164 -3.67 -10.03 -15.44
C ALA A 164 -4.18 -8.64 -15.88
N ASN A 165 -3.33 -7.78 -16.43
CA ASN A 165 -3.61 -6.37 -16.69
C ASN A 165 -4.25 -5.68 -15.49
N ALA A 166 -3.66 -5.87 -14.32
CA ALA A 166 -4.13 -5.33 -13.05
C ALA A 166 -3.09 -4.37 -12.45
N THR A 167 -3.60 -3.34 -11.79
CA THR A 167 -2.79 -2.34 -11.06
C THR A 167 -3.30 -2.23 -9.64
N VAL A 168 -2.40 -2.25 -8.66
CA VAL A 168 -2.72 -1.94 -7.28
C VAL A 168 -2.15 -0.57 -6.92
N LYS A 169 -3.02 0.31 -6.41
CA LYS A 169 -2.66 1.60 -5.79
C LYS A 169 -2.64 1.40 -4.28
N LEU A 170 -1.56 1.83 -3.67
CA LEU A 170 -1.28 1.67 -2.24
C LEU A 170 -1.26 3.03 -1.55
#